data_1d296b636dd20ea5bf2c98b844ab2772
#
_entry.id   1d296b636dd20ea5bf2c98b844ab2772
#
_cell.length_a   1.000
_cell.length_b   1.000
_cell.length_c   1.000
_cell.angle_alpha   90.00
_cell.angle_beta   90.00
_cell.angle_gamma   90.00
#
_symmetry.space_group_name_H-M   'P 1'
#
loop_
_entity.id
_entity.type
_entity.pdbx_description
1 polymer ?
#
loop_
_entity_poly.entity_id
_entity_poly.type
_entity_poly.pdbx_seq_one_letter_code
_entity_poly.pdbx_strand_id
1 'polypeptide(L)'
;MIRSTLAALMLAAMIAPVAPLALAADAAAAVPTAEQLQNLIARDTVVGKGTEAVAGRRVEVNYTGWLYDPKAPQLHGKQFDSSVGRGPFSFPLGAGRVIKGWDQGVAGMKVGGKRTLIIPGYLAYGNRGAGGMIGPDAILVFDVELLNVK
;
A
#
# COMPACT_ATOMS: atom_id res chain seq x y z
N MET A 1 50.74 -62.38 -8.31
CA MET A 1 49.84 -62.06 -7.17
C MET A 1 49.62 -60.58 -7.19
N ILE A 2 48.56 -60.15 -7.83
CA ILE A 2 48.21 -58.73 -7.92
C ILE A 2 46.74 -58.63 -7.48
N ARG A 3 46.54 -57.97 -6.37
CA ARG A 3 45.19 -57.68 -5.86
C ARG A 3 44.75 -56.30 -6.33
N SER A 4 43.79 -56.27 -7.25
CA SER A 4 43.07 -55.06 -7.65
C SER A 4 42.02 -54.74 -6.61
N THR A 5 42.12 -53.56 -6.00
CA THR A 5 41.08 -52.96 -5.21
C THR A 5 40.29 -51.98 -6.07
N LEU A 6 39.06 -52.32 -6.39
CA LEU A 6 38.07 -51.38 -6.97
C LEU A 6 37.65 -50.37 -5.93
N ALA A 7 37.93 -49.11 -6.17
CA ALA A 7 37.36 -48.01 -5.44
C ALA A 7 36.01 -47.65 -6.09
N ALA A 8 34.92 -47.90 -5.40
CA ALA A 8 33.58 -47.47 -5.80
C ALA A 8 33.42 -46.01 -5.44
N LEU A 9 33.28 -45.15 -6.48
CA LEU A 9 32.96 -43.74 -6.35
C LEU A 9 31.45 -43.61 -6.16
N MET A 10 31.01 -43.37 -4.93
CA MET A 10 29.60 -43.01 -4.64
C MET A 10 29.41 -41.54 -4.96
N LEU A 11 28.70 -41.28 -6.06
CA LEU A 11 28.20 -39.97 -6.42
C LEU A 11 26.94 -39.68 -5.60
N ALA A 12 27.07 -38.95 -4.50
CA ALA A 12 25.94 -38.47 -3.74
C ALA A 12 25.30 -37.30 -4.51
N ALA A 13 24.18 -37.57 -5.17
CA ALA A 13 23.35 -36.51 -5.75
C ALA A 13 22.68 -35.74 -4.59
N MET A 14 23.19 -34.55 -4.31
CA MET A 14 22.49 -33.59 -3.46
C MET A 14 21.28 -33.05 -4.22
N ILE A 15 20.12 -33.58 -3.93
CA ILE A 15 18.84 -32.97 -4.30
C ILE A 15 18.62 -31.82 -3.33
N ALA A 16 18.91 -30.61 -3.76
CA ALA A 16 18.51 -29.41 -3.04
C ALA A 16 16.98 -29.36 -3.01
N PRO A 17 16.34 -29.13 -1.87
CA PRO A 17 14.90 -28.90 -1.85
C PRO A 17 14.60 -27.61 -2.60
N VAL A 18 13.92 -27.72 -3.72
CA VAL A 18 13.27 -26.58 -4.38
C VAL A 18 12.21 -26.08 -3.41
N ALA A 19 12.50 -24.99 -2.72
CA ALA A 19 11.51 -24.30 -1.95
C ALA A 19 10.38 -23.86 -2.93
N PRO A 20 9.11 -24.14 -2.63
CA PRO A 20 8.04 -23.62 -3.47
C PRO A 20 8.12 -22.09 -3.44
N LEU A 21 8.23 -21.49 -4.61
CA LEU A 21 7.98 -20.05 -4.77
C LEU A 21 6.54 -19.85 -4.29
N ALA A 22 6.38 -19.45 -3.04
CA ALA A 22 5.11 -18.97 -2.57
C ALA A 22 4.76 -17.75 -3.44
N LEU A 23 3.70 -17.89 -4.22
CA LEU A 23 3.14 -16.77 -4.98
C LEU A 23 2.86 -15.63 -4.01
N ALA A 24 3.68 -14.58 -4.08
CA ALA A 24 3.46 -13.33 -3.37
C ALA A 24 2.30 -12.53 -4.02
N ALA A 25 1.26 -13.22 -4.49
CA ALA A 25 0.18 -12.61 -5.25
C ALA A 25 -0.96 -12.07 -4.39
N ASP A 26 -1.01 -12.34 -3.07
CA ASP A 26 -2.18 -12.01 -2.24
C ASP A 26 -1.93 -11.08 -1.05
N ALA A 27 -0.73 -10.55 -0.87
CA ALA A 27 -0.45 -9.62 0.24
C ALA A 27 -1.21 -8.28 0.12
N ALA A 28 -1.65 -7.90 -1.09
CA ALA A 28 -2.37 -6.65 -1.33
C ALA A 28 -3.87 -6.72 -0.96
N ALA A 29 -4.45 -7.91 -0.91
CA ALA A 29 -5.86 -8.13 -0.63
C ALA A 29 -6.15 -8.72 0.75
N ALA A 30 -5.12 -9.02 1.55
CA ALA A 30 -5.32 -9.57 2.90
C ALA A 30 -6.02 -8.56 3.82
N VAL A 31 -7.09 -9.02 4.48
CA VAL A 31 -7.79 -8.22 5.48
C VAL A 31 -6.86 -7.95 6.66
N PRO A 32 -6.60 -6.67 7.01
CA PRO A 32 -5.76 -6.34 8.14
C PRO A 32 -6.37 -6.82 9.47
N THR A 33 -5.51 -7.20 10.40
CA THR A 33 -5.92 -7.48 11.77
C THR A 33 -6.36 -6.21 12.50
N ALA A 34 -7.10 -6.35 13.61
CA ALA A 34 -7.51 -5.21 14.44
C ALA A 34 -6.31 -4.38 14.94
N GLU A 35 -5.19 -5.03 15.24
CA GLU A 35 -3.94 -4.36 15.65
C GLU A 35 -3.32 -3.55 14.50
N GLN A 36 -3.29 -4.12 13.30
CA GLN A 36 -2.78 -3.42 12.11
C GLN A 36 -3.63 -2.19 11.78
N LEU A 37 -4.95 -2.26 11.97
CA LEU A 37 -5.88 -1.16 11.72
C LEU A 37 -5.73 0.03 12.69
N GLN A 38 -4.95 -0.12 13.75
CA GLN A 38 -4.59 0.99 14.62
C GLN A 38 -3.46 1.86 14.07
N ASN A 39 -2.84 1.44 12.98
CA ASN A 39 -1.74 2.14 12.34
C ASN A 39 -2.08 2.46 10.89
N LEU A 40 -1.37 3.43 10.32
CA LEU A 40 -1.41 3.67 8.88
C LEU A 40 -0.82 2.46 8.15
N ILE A 41 -1.58 1.94 7.19
CA ILE A 41 -1.10 0.89 6.29
C ILE A 41 -0.96 1.48 4.90
N ALA A 42 0.23 1.36 4.32
CA ALA A 42 0.54 1.78 2.97
C ALA A 42 1.03 0.58 2.16
N ARG A 43 0.36 0.30 1.04
CA ARG A 43 0.68 -0.83 0.16
C ARG A 43 0.88 -0.33 -1.26
N ASP A 44 2.08 -0.45 -1.78
CA ASP A 44 2.36 -0.12 -3.18
C ASP A 44 1.78 -1.21 -4.10
N THR A 45 0.82 -0.82 -4.95
CA THR A 45 0.30 -1.69 -6.00
C THR A 45 1.09 -1.52 -7.30
N VAL A 46 1.64 -0.34 -7.51
CA VAL A 46 2.60 -0.05 -8.58
C VAL A 46 3.71 0.82 -7.98
N VAL A 47 4.95 0.41 -8.16
CA VAL A 47 6.12 1.23 -7.78
C VAL A 47 6.46 2.16 -8.93
N GLY A 48 6.37 3.46 -8.70
CA GLY A 48 6.75 4.48 -9.69
C GLY A 48 8.25 4.54 -9.92
N LYS A 49 8.65 5.14 -11.03
CA LYS A 49 10.05 5.31 -11.42
C LYS A 49 10.49 6.77 -11.51
N GLY A 50 9.55 7.71 -11.31
CA GLY A 50 9.82 9.12 -11.40
C GLY A 50 10.29 9.74 -10.08
N THR A 51 10.14 11.05 -9.97
CA THR A 51 10.55 11.83 -8.79
C THR A 51 9.83 11.36 -7.54
N GLU A 52 10.56 11.27 -6.43
CA GLU A 52 10.00 10.88 -5.14
C GLU A 52 9.27 12.03 -4.47
N ALA A 53 8.10 11.74 -3.92
CA ALA A 53 7.34 12.67 -3.11
C ALA A 53 7.98 12.80 -1.71
N VAL A 54 8.46 14.00 -1.41
CA VAL A 54 9.06 14.34 -0.11
C VAL A 54 8.35 15.53 0.51
N ALA A 55 8.37 15.60 1.84
CA ALA A 55 7.81 16.74 2.56
C ALA A 55 8.41 18.06 2.08
N GLY A 56 7.58 19.09 1.95
CA GLY A 56 7.96 20.40 1.42
C GLY A 56 7.77 20.56 -0.09
N ARG A 57 7.49 19.49 -0.80
CA ARG A 57 7.16 19.54 -2.23
C ARG A 57 5.66 19.58 -2.46
N ARG A 58 5.25 20.18 -3.56
CA ARG A 58 3.86 20.10 -4.02
C ARG A 58 3.69 18.85 -4.89
N VAL A 59 2.66 18.06 -4.57
CA VAL A 59 2.35 16.84 -5.29
C VAL A 59 1.00 16.93 -5.97
N GLU A 60 0.86 16.25 -7.10
CA GLU A 60 -0.40 16.10 -7.84
C GLU A 60 -0.76 14.62 -7.88
N VAL A 61 -1.97 14.30 -7.45
CA VAL A 61 -2.47 12.93 -7.33
C VAL A 61 -3.85 12.77 -7.95
N ASN A 62 -4.14 11.59 -8.46
CA ASN A 62 -5.49 11.09 -8.59
C ASN A 62 -5.79 10.18 -7.40
N TYR A 63 -7.02 10.20 -6.93
CA TYR A 63 -7.43 9.36 -5.82
C TYR A 63 -8.91 8.98 -5.88
N THR A 64 -9.23 7.90 -5.21
CA THR A 64 -10.58 7.54 -4.82
C THR A 64 -10.55 7.05 -3.38
N GLY A 65 -11.54 7.43 -2.60
CA GLY A 65 -11.66 7.10 -1.18
C GLY A 65 -12.96 6.36 -0.87
N TRP A 66 -12.85 5.34 -0.03
CA TRP A 66 -13.96 4.53 0.47
C TRP A 66 -13.91 4.40 1.98
N LEU A 67 -15.06 4.15 2.57
CA LEU A 67 -15.12 3.63 3.94
C LEU A 67 -14.55 2.21 3.94
N TYR A 68 -13.75 1.90 4.97
CA TYR A 68 -13.20 0.56 5.13
C TYR A 68 -14.32 -0.45 5.36
N ASP A 69 -14.34 -1.52 4.59
CA ASP A 69 -15.24 -2.66 4.78
C ASP A 69 -14.46 -3.97 4.61
N PRO A 70 -14.25 -4.73 5.69
CA PRO A 70 -13.49 -5.97 5.64
C PRO A 70 -14.14 -7.07 4.77
N LYS A 71 -15.41 -6.92 4.44
CA LYS A 71 -16.17 -7.87 3.61
C LYS A 71 -16.24 -7.47 2.15
N ALA A 72 -15.92 -6.23 1.84
CA ALA A 72 -15.96 -5.74 0.47
C ALA A 72 -14.71 -6.13 -0.33
N PRO A 73 -14.82 -6.29 -1.66
CA PRO A 73 -13.66 -6.49 -2.53
C PRO A 73 -12.64 -5.36 -2.33
N GLN A 74 -11.37 -5.70 -2.19
CA GLN A 74 -10.28 -4.75 -1.95
C GLN A 74 -10.47 -3.85 -0.71
N LEU A 75 -11.34 -4.25 0.22
CA LEU A 75 -11.71 -3.50 1.42
C LEU A 75 -12.47 -2.18 1.11
N HIS A 76 -12.92 -2.01 -0.12
CA HIS A 76 -13.63 -0.83 -0.60
C HIS A 76 -15.10 -0.90 -0.24
N GLY A 77 -15.50 -0.26 0.83
CA GLY A 77 -16.89 -0.07 1.22
C GLY A 77 -17.54 1.04 0.38
N LYS A 78 -18.34 1.87 1.03
CA LYS A 78 -19.01 2.98 0.34
C LYS A 78 -18.01 4.04 -0.08
N GLN A 79 -17.98 4.38 -1.37
CA GLN A 79 -17.19 5.49 -1.90
C GLN A 79 -17.73 6.82 -1.37
N PHE A 80 -16.84 7.68 -0.87
CA PHE A 80 -17.23 9.00 -0.38
C PHE A 80 -16.60 10.16 -1.15
N ASP A 81 -15.49 9.93 -1.86
CA ASP A 81 -14.82 10.97 -2.64
C ASP A 81 -13.95 10.38 -3.76
N SER A 82 -13.73 11.15 -4.81
CA SER A 82 -12.84 10.80 -5.92
C SER A 82 -12.44 12.04 -6.70
N SER A 83 -11.21 12.07 -7.20
CA SER A 83 -10.76 13.08 -8.16
C SER A 83 -11.16 12.75 -9.60
N VAL A 84 -11.57 11.51 -9.88
CA VAL A 84 -11.96 11.07 -11.22
C VAL A 84 -13.11 11.93 -11.75
N GLY A 85 -12.93 12.50 -12.94
CA GLY A 85 -13.90 13.41 -13.56
C GLY A 85 -13.81 14.88 -13.10
N ARG A 86 -12.95 15.21 -12.12
CA ARG A 86 -12.70 16.57 -11.62
C ARG A 86 -11.30 17.09 -11.90
N GLY A 87 -10.41 16.21 -12.31
CA GLY A 87 -8.99 16.49 -12.50
C GLY A 87 -8.14 16.22 -11.26
N PRO A 88 -6.81 16.19 -11.43
CA PRO A 88 -5.88 15.91 -10.36
C PRO A 88 -6.00 16.86 -9.18
N PHE A 89 -5.78 16.33 -7.99
CA PHE A 89 -5.72 17.11 -6.76
C PHE A 89 -4.26 17.43 -6.42
N SER A 90 -4.00 18.69 -6.14
CA SER A 90 -2.66 19.21 -5.82
C SER A 90 -2.60 19.73 -4.40
N PHE A 91 -1.59 19.33 -3.65
CA PHE A 91 -1.38 19.80 -2.27
C PHE A 91 0.10 19.83 -1.89
N PRO A 92 0.49 20.71 -0.94
CA PRO A 92 1.84 20.69 -0.39
C PRO A 92 1.97 19.53 0.61
N LEU A 93 2.88 18.60 0.32
CA LEU A 93 3.08 17.41 1.16
C LEU A 93 3.73 17.78 2.49
N GLY A 94 3.20 17.25 3.59
CA GLY A 94 3.73 17.45 4.92
C GLY A 94 3.36 18.79 5.57
N ALA A 95 2.51 19.60 4.94
CA ALA A 95 2.15 20.93 5.43
C ALA A 95 0.86 20.96 6.28
N GLY A 96 0.24 19.81 6.56
CA GLY A 96 -1.01 19.73 7.32
C GLY A 96 -2.23 20.27 6.56
N ARG A 97 -2.16 20.33 5.24
CA ARG A 97 -3.27 20.78 4.38
C ARG A 97 -4.26 19.68 4.01
N VAL A 98 -3.88 18.46 4.28
CA VAL A 98 -4.66 17.23 4.07
C VAL A 98 -4.67 16.42 5.35
N ILE A 99 -5.46 15.36 5.41
CA ILE A 99 -5.46 14.47 6.58
C ILE A 99 -4.05 13.90 6.82
N LYS A 100 -3.71 13.65 8.08
CA LYS A 100 -2.36 13.19 8.47
C LYS A 100 -1.96 11.90 7.77
N GLY A 101 -2.92 11.00 7.54
CA GLY A 101 -2.69 9.76 6.81
C GLY A 101 -2.19 9.98 5.38
N TRP A 102 -2.55 11.07 4.75
CA TRP A 102 -2.03 11.44 3.43
C TRP A 102 -0.63 12.05 3.51
N ASP A 103 -0.41 12.98 4.43
CA ASP A 103 0.94 13.57 4.61
C ASP A 103 1.98 12.49 4.92
N GLN A 104 1.61 11.46 5.67
CA GLN A 104 2.48 10.34 6.00
C GLN A 104 2.50 9.26 4.90
N GLY A 105 1.36 8.97 4.30
CA GLY A 105 1.19 7.84 3.40
C GLY A 105 1.62 8.11 1.96
N VAL A 106 1.51 9.34 1.48
CA VAL A 106 1.95 9.73 0.12
C VAL A 106 3.46 9.97 0.08
N ALA A 107 4.08 10.36 1.19
CA ALA A 107 5.52 10.49 1.29
C ALA A 107 6.23 9.18 0.90
N GLY A 108 7.26 9.29 0.09
CA GLY A 108 8.02 8.16 -0.43
C GLY A 108 7.45 7.51 -1.70
N MET A 109 6.26 7.91 -2.16
CA MET A 109 5.79 7.50 -3.49
C MET A 109 6.67 8.14 -4.58
N LYS A 110 6.78 7.47 -5.71
CA LYS A 110 7.43 8.01 -6.91
C LYS A 110 6.40 8.24 -8.00
N VAL A 111 6.62 9.25 -8.82
CA VAL A 111 5.75 9.55 -9.96
C VAL A 111 5.54 8.33 -10.84
N GLY A 112 4.28 8.04 -11.18
CA GLY A 112 3.84 6.83 -11.86
C GLY A 112 3.46 5.69 -10.91
N GLY A 113 3.69 5.85 -9.60
CA GLY A 113 3.32 4.87 -8.58
C GLY A 113 1.86 4.93 -8.19
N LYS A 114 1.35 3.81 -7.72
CA LYS A 114 0.01 3.67 -7.12
C LYS A 114 0.13 3.02 -5.76
N ARG A 115 -0.58 3.57 -4.78
CA ARG A 115 -0.53 3.11 -3.40
C ARG A 115 -1.92 3.08 -2.81
N THR A 116 -2.26 1.98 -2.14
CA THR A 116 -3.45 1.91 -1.29
C THR A 116 -3.07 2.30 0.13
N LEU A 117 -3.80 3.26 0.69
CA LEU A 117 -3.67 3.71 2.08
C LEU A 117 -4.88 3.26 2.87
N ILE A 118 -4.67 2.56 3.99
CA ILE A 118 -5.71 2.29 4.97
C ILE A 118 -5.40 3.16 6.19
N ILE A 119 -6.28 4.09 6.49
CA ILE A 119 -6.02 5.20 7.40
C ILE A 119 -6.95 5.08 8.61
N PRO A 120 -6.42 4.88 9.82
CA PRO A 120 -7.24 4.90 11.04
C PRO A 120 -7.83 6.30 11.28
N GLY A 121 -8.95 6.34 12.00
CA GLY A 121 -9.70 7.58 12.21
C GLY A 121 -8.88 8.74 12.77
N TYR A 122 -7.96 8.48 13.70
CA TYR A 122 -7.12 9.53 14.31
C TYR A 122 -6.11 10.20 13.33
N LEU A 123 -5.83 9.54 12.21
CA LEU A 123 -5.03 10.09 11.10
C LEU A 123 -5.90 10.60 9.94
N ALA A 124 -7.21 10.52 10.08
CA ALA A 124 -8.20 10.99 9.11
C ALA A 124 -9.04 12.11 9.72
N TYR A 125 -10.33 11.90 9.90
CA TYR A 125 -11.25 12.94 10.38
C TYR A 125 -11.61 12.83 11.86
N GLY A 126 -11.01 11.87 12.56
CA GLY A 126 -11.16 11.68 14.00
C GLY A 126 -12.61 11.46 14.44
N ASN A 127 -12.89 11.84 15.68
CA ASN A 127 -14.21 11.67 16.29
C ASN A 127 -15.29 12.59 15.71
N ARG A 128 -14.94 13.61 14.95
CA ARG A 128 -15.89 14.50 14.28
C ARG A 128 -16.48 13.90 13.01
N GLY A 129 -15.71 13.03 12.32
CA GLY A 129 -16.05 12.60 10.97
C GLY A 129 -16.01 13.77 9.98
N ALA A 130 -16.60 13.57 8.81
CA ALA A 130 -16.68 14.60 7.77
C ALA A 130 -17.94 14.43 6.93
N GLY A 131 -18.65 15.52 6.69
CA GLY A 131 -19.90 15.48 5.93
C GLY A 131 -20.92 14.50 6.51
N GLY A 132 -21.87 14.07 5.70
CA GLY A 132 -22.86 13.07 6.09
C GLY A 132 -22.43 11.62 5.89
N MET A 133 -21.20 11.37 5.37
CA MET A 133 -20.77 10.03 4.93
C MET A 133 -19.69 9.43 5.80
N ILE A 134 -18.82 10.23 6.39
CA ILE A 134 -17.73 9.77 7.24
C ILE A 134 -18.13 9.99 8.69
N GLY A 135 -18.40 8.90 9.38
CA GLY A 135 -18.76 8.91 10.79
C GLY A 135 -17.56 9.10 11.72
N PRO A 136 -17.82 9.17 13.05
CA PRO A 136 -16.77 9.26 14.05
C PRO A 136 -15.79 8.10 13.95
N ASP A 137 -14.49 8.39 14.04
CA ASP A 137 -13.40 7.42 14.05
C ASP A 137 -13.39 6.42 12.88
N ALA A 138 -14.01 6.80 11.76
CA ALA A 138 -14.08 5.94 10.59
C ALA A 138 -12.70 5.65 10.01
N ILE A 139 -12.46 4.38 9.72
CA ILE A 139 -11.28 3.93 8.98
C ILE A 139 -11.55 4.12 7.50
N LEU A 140 -10.61 4.72 6.80
CA LEU A 140 -10.73 5.05 5.39
C LEU A 140 -9.75 4.25 4.54
N VAL A 141 -10.15 3.94 3.32
CA VAL A 141 -9.28 3.34 2.30
C VAL A 141 -9.18 4.29 1.13
N PHE A 142 -7.96 4.59 0.70
CA PHE A 142 -7.70 5.40 -0.49
C PHE A 142 -6.80 4.65 -1.46
N ASP A 143 -7.15 4.68 -2.73
CA ASP A 143 -6.23 4.38 -3.81
C ASP A 143 -5.70 5.71 -4.37
N VAL A 144 -4.39 5.88 -4.32
CA VAL A 144 -3.70 7.11 -4.70
C VAL A 144 -2.71 6.81 -5.82
N GLU A 145 -2.76 7.61 -6.88
CA GLU A 145 -1.78 7.61 -7.97
C GLU A 145 -1.02 8.93 -7.97
N LEU A 146 0.30 8.87 -7.87
CA LEU A 146 1.15 10.06 -7.92
C LEU A 146 1.47 10.42 -9.38
N LEU A 147 1.02 11.61 -9.79
CA LEU A 147 1.16 12.09 -11.16
C LEU A 147 2.36 13.01 -11.34
N ASN A 148 2.62 13.88 -10.36
CA ASN A 148 3.68 14.89 -10.47
C ASN A 148 4.18 15.33 -9.09
N VAL A 149 5.45 15.77 -9.06
CA VAL A 149 6.11 16.40 -7.89
C VAL A 149 6.79 17.67 -8.38
N LYS A 150 6.45 18.82 -7.74
CA LYS A 150 6.99 20.14 -8.09
C LYS A 150 7.80 20.74 -6.95
#